data_8afef62c2c49d3718e3799022a8c6413
#
_entry.id   8afef62c2c49d3718e3799022a8c6413
#
_cell.length_a   1.000
_cell.length_b   1.000
_cell.length_c   1.000
_cell.angle_alpha   90.00
_cell.angle_beta   90.00
_cell.angle_gamma   90.00
#
_symmetry.space_group_name_H-M   'P 1'
#
loop_
_entity.id
_entity.type
_entity.pdbx_description
1 polymer ?
#
loop_
_entity_poly.entity_id
_entity_poly.type
_entity_poly.pdbx_seq_one_letter_code
_entity_poly.pdbx_strand_id
1 'polypeptide(L)'
;EKANSDDADMIIAVTKNDEINMLICQIAYSVFKVPKKIARIRSQEYLDPKFSGLFNKENLPIDYIISPEVEIAKSIQRKLEAPGALENVPFADNKIRLLEILIDEKCPIYGIKLNDLTKKFPKLNAYILGVIRDNNFKIMKKNDTLKHNDKAYIVVNSNQMQETLSVFGHNEKISNKILIIGGGNIGLNLAKNLEQSFESARVKIIEKSKTRAEYIANELNDTIVINGDGLEEDVLNEANLDEVETVLALTNDDEDNLMVSVLVEKFSKNKRTMALINKPNYSLLQSSLKIDDLIDPRMNTVSSILKHVHKGTIEDAYTILNGEYEVIEADIIETSELINKKLKDSNLPDEIRIGAILRDDKVIIPYSDYIFSKNDTVVLLSKRDQLPTVENMFRISSI
;
A
#
# COMPACT_ATOMS: atom_id res chain seq x y z
N GLU A 1 7.07 4.51 33.90
CA GLU A 1 8.30 4.86 34.66
C GLU A 1 9.50 4.01 34.21
N LYS A 2 9.45 2.67 34.19
CA LYS A 2 10.59 1.82 33.80
C LYS A 2 11.05 2.02 32.35
N ALA A 3 10.21 2.56 31.48
CA ALA A 3 10.47 2.81 30.07
C ALA A 3 10.78 4.28 29.76
N ASN A 4 11.07 5.11 30.78
CA ASN A 4 11.27 6.57 30.65
C ASN A 4 10.15 7.26 29.85
N SER A 5 8.90 6.94 30.19
CA SER A 5 7.72 7.44 29.45
C SER A 5 7.58 8.97 29.53
N ASP A 6 8.22 9.62 30.50
CA ASP A 6 8.23 11.09 30.65
C ASP A 6 8.99 11.80 29.53
N ASP A 7 9.97 11.11 28.89
CA ASP A 7 10.79 11.65 27.79
C ASP A 7 10.36 11.09 26.42
N ALA A 8 9.23 10.39 26.35
CA ALA A 8 8.79 9.74 25.14
C ALA A 8 8.11 10.74 24.17
N ASP A 9 8.59 10.87 22.96
CA ASP A 9 7.94 11.64 21.88
C ASP A 9 6.67 10.96 21.37
N MET A 10 6.58 9.63 21.49
CA MET A 10 5.48 8.83 20.93
C MET A 10 5.27 7.55 21.73
N ILE A 11 4.02 7.11 21.78
CA ILE A 11 3.66 5.76 22.23
C ILE A 11 2.90 5.00 21.14
N ILE A 12 3.24 3.72 20.98
CA ILE A 12 2.61 2.81 20.03
C ILE A 12 2.02 1.63 20.82
N ALA A 13 0.70 1.62 20.99
CA ALA A 13 -0.03 0.60 21.71
C ALA A 13 -0.55 -0.47 20.74
N VAL A 14 0.11 -1.63 20.68
CA VAL A 14 -0.17 -2.72 19.72
C VAL A 14 -0.33 -4.08 20.40
N THR A 15 -0.88 -4.10 21.60
CA THR A 15 -1.19 -5.35 22.31
C THR A 15 -2.33 -6.11 21.61
N LYS A 16 -2.65 -7.32 22.07
CA LYS A 16 -3.73 -8.13 21.47
C LYS A 16 -5.14 -7.62 21.80
N ASN A 17 -5.27 -6.70 22.77
CA ASN A 17 -6.55 -6.24 23.28
C ASN A 17 -6.73 -4.74 23.01
N ASP A 18 -7.84 -4.37 22.38
CA ASP A 18 -8.12 -3.00 21.94
C ASP A 18 -8.32 -2.06 23.14
N GLU A 19 -9.03 -2.51 24.19
CA GLU A 19 -9.29 -1.72 25.39
C GLU A 19 -7.99 -1.42 26.15
N ILE A 20 -7.06 -2.39 26.19
CA ILE A 20 -5.72 -2.17 26.76
C ILE A 20 -4.95 -1.14 25.93
N ASN A 21 -5.02 -1.19 24.60
CA ASN A 21 -4.38 -0.22 23.74
C ASN A 21 -4.94 1.19 23.95
N MET A 22 -6.26 1.32 24.08
CA MET A 22 -6.91 2.59 24.43
C MET A 22 -6.47 3.10 25.81
N LEU A 23 -6.46 2.23 26.83
CA LEU A 23 -6.04 2.59 28.18
C LEU A 23 -4.57 3.03 28.22
N ILE A 24 -3.68 2.36 27.51
CA ILE A 24 -2.26 2.74 27.39
C ILE A 24 -2.14 4.17 26.85
N CYS A 25 -2.87 4.52 25.79
CA CYS A 25 -2.88 5.85 25.20
C CYS A 25 -3.45 6.89 26.19
N GLN A 26 -4.51 6.53 26.93
CA GLN A 26 -5.10 7.40 27.96
C GLN A 26 -4.10 7.70 29.09
N ILE A 27 -3.40 6.69 29.60
CA ILE A 27 -2.37 6.86 30.64
C ILE A 27 -1.20 7.68 30.11
N ALA A 28 -0.72 7.40 28.89
CA ALA A 28 0.35 8.14 28.25
C ALA A 28 0.04 9.63 28.12
N TYR A 29 -1.19 9.96 27.81
CA TYR A 29 -1.67 11.36 27.73
C TYR A 29 -1.80 11.99 29.12
N SER A 30 -2.53 11.31 30.03
CA SER A 30 -2.95 11.94 31.29
C SER A 30 -1.80 12.06 32.29
N VAL A 31 -0.92 11.07 32.37
CA VAL A 31 0.17 10.98 33.35
C VAL A 31 1.48 11.50 32.76
N PHE A 32 1.89 11.00 31.58
CA PHE A 32 3.21 11.24 31.00
C PHE A 32 3.24 12.35 29.95
N LYS A 33 2.07 12.87 29.56
CA LYS A 33 1.95 13.96 28.55
C LYS A 33 2.61 13.62 27.20
N VAL A 34 2.68 12.33 26.84
CA VAL A 34 3.25 11.90 25.55
C VAL A 34 2.50 12.57 24.40
N PRO A 35 3.19 13.31 23.51
CA PRO A 35 2.54 14.13 22.51
C PRO A 35 1.83 13.32 21.42
N LYS A 36 2.40 12.20 20.96
CA LYS A 36 1.85 11.38 19.89
C LYS A 36 1.48 9.98 20.36
N LYS A 37 0.23 9.57 20.10
CA LYS A 37 -0.32 8.28 20.57
C LYS A 37 -0.94 7.53 19.39
N ILE A 38 -0.42 6.34 19.12
CA ILE A 38 -0.88 5.43 18.08
C ILE A 38 -1.46 4.19 18.77
N ALA A 39 -2.67 3.79 18.40
CA ALA A 39 -3.30 2.59 18.92
C ALA A 39 -3.72 1.63 17.82
N ARG A 40 -3.48 0.33 18.01
CA ARG A 40 -4.08 -0.70 17.19
C ARG A 40 -5.48 -1.00 17.71
N ILE A 41 -6.50 -0.83 16.83
CA ILE A 41 -7.91 -1.14 17.11
C ILE A 41 -8.41 -2.08 15.99
N ARG A 42 -8.86 -3.26 16.38
CA ARG A 42 -9.31 -4.32 15.47
C ARG A 42 -10.83 -4.39 15.37
N SER A 43 -11.52 -4.13 16.48
CA SER A 43 -12.98 -4.18 16.50
C SER A 43 -13.58 -3.09 15.63
N GLN A 44 -14.39 -3.52 14.66
CA GLN A 44 -15.08 -2.60 13.75
C GLN A 44 -16.16 -1.78 14.47
N GLU A 45 -16.65 -2.24 15.62
CA GLU A 45 -17.61 -1.51 16.44
C GLU A 45 -17.06 -0.17 16.91
N TYR A 46 -15.77 -0.11 17.30
CA TYR A 46 -15.13 1.15 17.71
C TYR A 46 -14.84 2.09 16.54
N LEU A 47 -14.79 1.55 15.31
CA LEU A 47 -14.51 2.31 14.09
C LEU A 47 -15.77 2.78 13.36
N ASP A 48 -16.95 2.44 13.89
CA ASP A 48 -18.24 2.88 13.35
C ASP A 48 -18.33 4.43 13.38
N PRO A 49 -18.73 5.09 12.28
CA PRO A 49 -18.85 6.55 12.21
C PRO A 49 -19.65 7.19 13.34
N LYS A 50 -20.62 6.47 13.94
CA LYS A 50 -21.37 6.95 15.11
C LYS A 50 -20.50 7.21 16.34
N PHE A 51 -19.33 6.58 16.42
CA PHE A 51 -18.34 6.77 17.50
C PHE A 51 -17.16 7.65 17.06
N SER A 52 -17.24 8.36 15.95
CA SER A 52 -16.17 9.24 15.45
C SER A 52 -15.68 10.27 16.47
N GLY A 53 -16.55 10.69 17.39
CA GLY A 53 -16.20 11.58 18.51
C GLY A 53 -15.54 10.89 19.69
N LEU A 54 -15.34 9.57 19.69
CA LEU A 54 -14.71 8.85 20.80
C LEU A 54 -13.21 9.14 20.91
N PHE A 55 -12.53 9.18 19.76
CA PHE A 55 -11.09 9.30 19.65
C PHE A 55 -10.66 10.76 19.49
N ASN A 56 -10.63 11.49 20.58
CA ASN A 56 -10.19 12.89 20.64
C ASN A 56 -9.56 13.19 22.00
N LYS A 57 -8.99 14.38 22.15
CA LYS A 57 -8.28 14.79 23.39
C LYS A 57 -9.18 14.87 24.62
N GLU A 58 -10.48 15.04 24.45
CA GLU A 58 -11.45 15.18 25.56
C GLU A 58 -11.93 13.83 26.07
N ASN A 59 -12.05 12.83 25.17
CA ASN A 59 -12.54 11.48 25.49
C ASN A 59 -11.38 10.47 25.57
N LEU A 60 -11.00 9.85 24.46
CA LEU A 60 -9.86 8.94 24.35
C LEU A 60 -8.79 9.56 23.45
N PRO A 61 -7.67 10.05 24.01
CA PRO A 61 -6.65 10.82 23.30
C PRO A 61 -5.74 9.91 22.46
N ILE A 62 -6.27 9.39 21.37
CA ILE A 62 -5.56 8.62 20.36
C ILE A 62 -5.44 9.51 19.13
N ASP A 63 -4.20 9.77 18.69
CA ASP A 63 -3.96 10.62 17.54
C ASP A 63 -4.10 9.83 16.23
N TYR A 64 -3.71 8.55 16.23
CA TYR A 64 -3.83 7.68 15.05
C TYR A 64 -4.29 6.29 15.44
N ILE A 65 -5.28 5.78 14.69
CA ILE A 65 -5.79 4.42 14.85
C ILE A 65 -5.30 3.58 13.68
N ILE A 66 -4.70 2.43 14.00
CA ILE A 66 -4.30 1.42 13.03
C ILE A 66 -5.27 0.24 13.14
N SER A 67 -6.06 0.02 12.10
CA SER A 67 -6.86 -1.19 11.95
C SER A 67 -6.21 -2.10 10.91
N PRO A 68 -5.56 -3.19 11.32
CA PRO A 68 -4.90 -4.10 10.39
C PRO A 68 -5.84 -4.61 9.30
N GLU A 69 -7.08 -4.93 9.67
CA GLU A 69 -8.08 -5.48 8.76
C GLU A 69 -8.47 -4.47 7.66
N VAL A 70 -8.59 -3.20 8.01
CA VAL A 70 -8.86 -2.11 7.05
C VAL A 70 -7.64 -1.88 6.15
N GLU A 71 -6.44 -1.84 6.71
CA GLU A 71 -5.22 -1.60 5.94
C GLU A 71 -4.91 -2.75 4.96
N ILE A 72 -5.17 -4.00 5.37
CA ILE A 72 -5.05 -5.16 4.49
C ILE A 72 -6.06 -5.09 3.35
N ALA A 73 -7.32 -4.77 3.64
CA ALA A 73 -8.37 -4.62 2.62
C ALA A 73 -7.99 -3.54 1.59
N LYS A 74 -7.48 -2.38 2.04
CA LYS A 74 -6.95 -1.33 1.15
C LYS A 74 -5.77 -1.80 0.33
N SER A 75 -4.85 -2.58 0.91
CA SER A 75 -3.69 -3.13 0.19
C SER A 75 -4.12 -4.09 -0.92
N ILE A 76 -5.08 -4.99 -0.63
CA ILE A 76 -5.65 -5.90 -1.63
C ILE A 76 -6.33 -5.11 -2.76
N GLN A 77 -7.15 -4.12 -2.41
CA GLN A 77 -7.80 -3.26 -3.39
C GLN A 77 -6.77 -2.63 -4.34
N ARG A 78 -5.69 -2.05 -3.80
CA ARG A 78 -4.61 -1.46 -4.61
C ARG A 78 -3.94 -2.47 -5.55
N LYS A 79 -3.76 -3.72 -5.11
CA LYS A 79 -3.23 -4.80 -5.97
C LYS A 79 -4.22 -5.17 -7.09
N LEU A 80 -5.52 -5.12 -6.83
CA LEU A 80 -6.55 -5.34 -7.87
C LEU A 80 -6.58 -4.20 -8.90
N GLU A 81 -6.29 -2.95 -8.50
CA GLU A 81 -6.21 -1.78 -9.38
C GLU A 81 -5.01 -1.82 -10.35
N ALA A 82 -3.93 -2.50 -9.97
CA ALA A 82 -2.67 -2.55 -10.73
C ALA A 82 -2.21 -4.00 -10.96
N PRO A 83 -2.95 -4.79 -11.76
CA PRO A 83 -2.54 -6.16 -12.06
C PRO A 83 -1.17 -6.15 -12.77
N GLY A 84 -0.27 -7.04 -12.33
CA GLY A 84 1.12 -7.08 -12.79
C GLY A 84 2.12 -6.26 -11.96
N ALA A 85 1.67 -5.29 -11.16
CA ALA A 85 2.52 -4.66 -10.16
C ALA A 85 2.62 -5.52 -8.89
N LEU A 86 3.81 -5.63 -8.31
CA LEU A 86 4.01 -6.27 -7.00
C LEU A 86 3.44 -5.39 -5.89
N GLU A 87 3.62 -4.06 -6.00
CA GLU A 87 3.06 -3.06 -5.10
C GLU A 87 2.51 -1.86 -5.87
N ASN A 88 1.47 -1.23 -5.31
CA ASN A 88 0.84 -0.02 -5.81
C ASN A 88 0.51 0.89 -4.62
N VAL A 89 1.34 1.90 -4.40
CA VAL A 89 1.24 2.78 -3.24
C VAL A 89 0.80 4.17 -3.69
N PRO A 90 -0.30 4.70 -3.14
CA PRO A 90 -0.78 6.04 -3.46
C PRO A 90 0.03 7.12 -2.73
N PHE A 91 0.23 8.25 -3.40
CA PHE A 91 0.77 9.49 -2.90
C PHE A 91 -0.04 10.67 -3.47
N ALA A 92 0.07 11.84 -2.85
CA ALA A 92 -0.53 13.09 -3.29
C ALA A 92 -2.03 12.93 -3.59
N ASP A 93 -2.81 12.53 -2.58
CA ASP A 93 -4.25 12.26 -2.70
C ASP A 93 -4.63 11.34 -3.87
N ASN A 94 -3.89 10.25 -4.04
CA ASN A 94 -4.04 9.27 -5.13
C ASN A 94 -3.69 9.78 -6.54
N LYS A 95 -3.14 10.99 -6.72
CA LYS A 95 -2.76 11.51 -8.04
C LYS A 95 -1.44 10.98 -8.54
N ILE A 96 -0.57 10.56 -7.62
CA ILE A 96 0.72 9.94 -7.90
C ILE A 96 0.68 8.51 -7.36
N ARG A 97 1.23 7.55 -8.10
CA ARG A 97 1.40 6.16 -7.67
C ARG A 97 2.87 5.77 -7.69
N LEU A 98 3.29 5.06 -6.67
CA LEU A 98 4.54 4.30 -6.68
C LEU A 98 4.20 2.85 -7.03
N LEU A 99 4.76 2.35 -8.11
CA LEU A 99 4.63 0.96 -8.53
C LEU A 99 5.93 0.22 -8.29
N GLU A 100 5.86 -1.01 -7.77
CA GLU A 100 6.95 -1.98 -7.78
C GLU A 100 6.64 -3.01 -8.87
N ILE A 101 7.52 -3.13 -9.88
CA ILE A 101 7.33 -4.01 -11.03
C ILE A 101 8.54 -4.94 -11.16
N LEU A 102 8.28 -6.25 -11.27
CA LEU A 102 9.32 -7.22 -11.58
C LEU A 102 9.65 -7.18 -13.08
N ILE A 103 10.92 -7.06 -13.39
CA ILE A 103 11.41 -7.07 -14.77
C ILE A 103 11.74 -8.49 -15.17
N ASP A 104 10.96 -9.05 -16.06
CA ASP A 104 11.21 -10.35 -16.67
C ASP A 104 11.82 -10.21 -18.08
N GLU A 105 12.16 -11.32 -18.72
CA GLU A 105 12.74 -11.34 -20.08
C GLU A 105 11.75 -10.90 -21.17
N LYS A 106 10.45 -10.94 -20.88
CA LYS A 106 9.39 -10.53 -21.81
C LYS A 106 9.10 -9.03 -21.73
N CYS A 107 9.69 -8.33 -20.73
CA CYS A 107 9.51 -6.90 -20.57
C CYS A 107 9.98 -6.13 -21.81
N PRO A 108 9.12 -5.37 -22.51
CA PRO A 108 9.44 -4.71 -23.79
C PRO A 108 10.58 -3.71 -23.69
N ILE A 109 10.88 -3.22 -22.50
CA ILE A 109 11.94 -2.24 -22.23
C ILE A 109 13.19 -2.85 -21.59
N TYR A 110 13.25 -4.18 -21.49
CA TYR A 110 14.42 -4.90 -21.01
C TYR A 110 15.68 -4.51 -21.81
N GLY A 111 16.77 -4.19 -21.12
CA GLY A 111 18.06 -3.83 -21.73
C GLY A 111 18.10 -2.45 -22.41
N ILE A 112 17.00 -1.69 -22.45
CA ILE A 112 16.98 -0.34 -23.02
C ILE A 112 17.52 0.65 -22.00
N LYS A 113 18.35 1.63 -22.45
CA LYS A 113 18.83 2.70 -21.57
C LYS A 113 17.69 3.63 -21.16
N LEU A 114 17.67 4.08 -19.91
CA LEU A 114 16.60 4.95 -19.39
C LEU A 114 16.45 6.25 -20.20
N ASN A 115 17.56 6.83 -20.66
CA ASN A 115 17.51 8.03 -21.52
C ASN A 115 16.78 7.81 -22.86
N ASP A 116 16.80 6.59 -23.37
CA ASP A 116 16.12 6.25 -24.63
C ASP A 116 14.63 5.93 -24.39
N LEU A 117 14.26 5.51 -23.18
CA LEU A 117 12.85 5.35 -22.78
C LEU A 117 12.11 6.69 -22.81
N THR A 118 12.70 7.75 -22.29
CA THR A 118 12.11 9.09 -22.31
C THR A 118 11.88 9.58 -23.75
N LYS A 119 12.77 9.23 -24.70
CA LYS A 119 12.59 9.56 -26.12
C LYS A 119 11.50 8.71 -26.77
N LYS A 120 11.41 7.42 -26.39
CA LYS A 120 10.43 6.47 -26.95
C LYS A 120 9.01 6.74 -26.45
N PHE A 121 8.88 7.17 -25.18
CA PHE A 121 7.61 7.44 -24.50
C PHE A 121 7.54 8.88 -23.95
N PRO A 122 7.59 9.93 -24.82
CA PRO A 122 7.73 11.32 -24.36
C PRO A 122 6.50 11.87 -23.63
N LYS A 123 5.34 11.22 -23.75
CA LYS A 123 4.10 11.63 -23.10
C LYS A 123 3.84 10.88 -21.79
N LEU A 124 4.65 9.89 -21.46
CA LEU A 124 4.47 9.10 -20.27
C LEU A 124 5.00 9.88 -19.06
N ASN A 125 4.11 10.27 -18.14
CA ASN A 125 4.47 10.90 -16.88
C ASN A 125 4.83 9.81 -15.84
N ALA A 126 5.97 9.16 -16.06
CA ALA A 126 6.52 8.14 -15.19
C ALA A 126 8.04 8.31 -15.03
N TYR A 127 8.55 8.00 -13.83
CA TYR A 127 9.96 8.11 -13.51
C TYR A 127 10.43 6.90 -12.71
N ILE A 128 11.50 6.24 -13.17
CA ILE A 128 12.13 5.11 -12.47
C ILE A 128 13.09 5.67 -11.41
N LEU A 129 12.73 5.53 -10.15
CA LEU A 129 13.54 5.96 -9.02
C LEU A 129 14.79 5.09 -8.85
N GLY A 130 14.59 3.77 -8.88
CA GLY A 130 15.64 2.79 -8.67
C GLY A 130 15.15 1.37 -8.89
N VAL A 131 16.04 0.43 -8.66
CA VAL A 131 15.74 -1.01 -8.72
C VAL A 131 16.34 -1.72 -7.51
N ILE A 132 15.67 -2.77 -7.03
CA ILE A 132 16.33 -3.79 -6.22
C ILE A 132 16.93 -4.81 -7.15
N ARG A 133 18.25 -5.00 -7.07
CA ARG A 133 19.04 -5.97 -7.81
C ARG A 133 19.97 -6.68 -6.85
N ASP A 134 19.98 -8.01 -6.85
CA ASP A 134 20.82 -8.82 -5.94
C ASP A 134 20.71 -8.38 -4.47
N ASN A 135 19.48 -8.16 -3.99
CA ASN A 135 19.14 -7.66 -2.65
C ASN A 135 19.76 -6.30 -2.26
N ASN A 136 20.19 -5.50 -3.23
CA ASN A 136 20.67 -4.15 -3.03
C ASN A 136 19.83 -3.15 -3.81
N PHE A 137 19.52 -2.00 -3.19
CA PHE A 137 18.84 -0.93 -3.91
C PHE A 137 19.85 -0.10 -4.71
N LYS A 138 19.55 0.07 -5.99
CA LYS A 138 20.36 0.91 -6.90
C LYS A 138 19.51 2.05 -7.44
N ILE A 139 19.90 3.28 -7.13
CA ILE A 139 19.32 4.47 -7.77
C ILE A 139 19.74 4.49 -9.24
N MET A 140 18.77 4.57 -10.15
CA MET A 140 18.99 4.48 -11.57
C MET A 140 19.46 5.81 -12.18
N LYS A 141 20.44 5.74 -13.08
CA LYS A 141 20.99 6.90 -13.84
C LYS A 141 20.61 6.80 -15.32
N LYS A 142 20.66 7.89 -16.05
CA LYS A 142 20.24 8.00 -17.47
C LYS A 142 20.78 6.92 -18.40
N ASN A 143 22.01 6.44 -18.15
CA ASN A 143 22.66 5.42 -18.99
C ASN A 143 22.50 4.00 -18.48
N ASP A 144 21.86 3.81 -17.34
CA ASP A 144 21.56 2.48 -16.80
C ASP A 144 20.47 1.78 -17.61
N THR A 145 20.48 0.44 -17.52
CA THR A 145 19.48 -0.44 -18.16
C THR A 145 18.82 -1.32 -17.10
N LEU A 146 17.54 -1.63 -17.34
CA LEU A 146 16.84 -2.65 -16.56
C LEU A 146 17.37 -4.05 -16.92
N LYS A 147 17.45 -4.92 -15.92
CA LYS A 147 17.91 -6.30 -16.06
C LYS A 147 16.85 -7.28 -15.58
N HIS A 148 17.03 -8.54 -15.97
CA HIS A 148 16.18 -9.64 -15.50
C HIS A 148 16.23 -9.74 -13.96
N ASN A 149 15.08 -10.00 -13.36
CA ASN A 149 14.84 -10.04 -11.91
C ASN A 149 15.05 -8.70 -11.16
N ASP A 150 15.24 -7.58 -11.84
CA ASP A 150 15.14 -6.28 -11.18
C ASP A 150 13.71 -6.07 -10.67
N LYS A 151 13.56 -5.58 -9.45
CA LYS A 151 12.31 -5.00 -8.98
C LYS A 151 12.39 -3.49 -9.14
N ALA A 152 11.72 -2.95 -10.15
CA ALA A 152 11.76 -1.54 -10.48
C ALA A 152 10.74 -0.73 -9.69
N TYR A 153 11.17 0.36 -9.08
CA TYR A 153 10.34 1.32 -8.36
C TYR A 153 10.07 2.53 -9.24
N ILE A 154 8.81 2.74 -9.61
CA ILE A 154 8.39 3.70 -10.62
C ILE A 154 7.34 4.62 -10.03
N VAL A 155 7.58 5.92 -10.07
CA VAL A 155 6.59 6.94 -9.75
C VAL A 155 5.86 7.33 -11.04
N VAL A 156 4.53 7.35 -11.00
CA VAL A 156 3.69 7.59 -12.18
C VAL A 156 2.46 8.43 -11.85
N ASN A 157 2.00 9.22 -12.82
CA ASN A 157 0.67 9.83 -12.76
C ASN A 157 -0.40 8.73 -12.74
N SER A 158 -1.32 8.77 -11.77
CA SER A 158 -2.36 7.75 -11.61
C SER A 158 -3.17 7.49 -12.87
N ASN A 159 -3.45 8.54 -13.65
CA ASN A 159 -4.18 8.42 -14.92
C ASN A 159 -3.40 7.66 -16.01
N GLN A 160 -2.09 7.47 -15.85
CA GLN A 160 -1.22 6.76 -16.80
C GLN A 160 -0.67 5.45 -16.22
N MET A 161 -1.23 4.97 -15.13
CA MET A 161 -0.79 3.74 -14.47
C MET A 161 -0.89 2.54 -15.40
N GLN A 162 -2.04 2.34 -16.07
CA GLN A 162 -2.24 1.22 -16.99
C GLN A 162 -1.34 1.31 -18.23
N GLU A 163 -1.14 2.52 -18.77
CA GLU A 163 -0.19 2.76 -19.88
C GLU A 163 1.23 2.41 -19.43
N THR A 164 1.61 2.79 -18.22
CA THR A 164 2.93 2.45 -17.64
C THR A 164 3.09 0.94 -17.50
N LEU A 165 2.12 0.25 -16.89
CA LEU A 165 2.15 -1.22 -16.76
C LEU A 165 2.34 -1.89 -18.13
N SER A 166 1.62 -1.43 -19.16
CA SER A 166 1.74 -1.94 -20.52
C SER A 166 3.14 -1.74 -21.11
N VAL A 167 3.80 -0.62 -20.85
CA VAL A 167 5.19 -0.36 -21.26
C VAL A 167 6.16 -1.35 -20.63
N PHE A 168 5.86 -1.82 -19.42
CA PHE A 168 6.64 -2.84 -18.72
C PHE A 168 6.22 -4.28 -19.05
N GLY A 169 5.24 -4.47 -19.94
CA GLY A 169 4.81 -5.77 -20.44
C GLY A 169 3.57 -6.34 -19.76
N HIS A 170 2.98 -5.60 -18.83
CA HIS A 170 1.77 -5.99 -18.10
C HIS A 170 0.54 -5.41 -18.80
N ASN A 171 -0.24 -6.28 -19.44
CA ASN A 171 -1.47 -5.93 -20.16
C ASN A 171 -2.70 -6.61 -19.57
N GLU A 172 -2.57 -7.10 -18.33
CA GLU A 172 -3.63 -7.74 -17.60
C GLU A 172 -4.76 -6.73 -17.33
N LYS A 173 -5.98 -7.16 -17.53
CA LYS A 173 -7.16 -6.33 -17.26
C LYS A 173 -7.46 -6.30 -15.75
N ILE A 174 -7.98 -5.17 -15.29
CA ILE A 174 -8.55 -5.08 -13.94
C ILE A 174 -9.72 -6.07 -13.86
N SER A 175 -9.72 -6.91 -12.84
CA SER A 175 -10.75 -7.92 -12.64
C SER A 175 -12.06 -7.30 -12.17
N ASN A 176 -13.12 -7.61 -12.88
CA ASN A 176 -14.48 -7.20 -12.52
C ASN A 176 -15.28 -8.29 -11.81
N LYS A 177 -14.92 -9.56 -11.94
CA LYS A 177 -15.59 -10.69 -11.31
C LYS A 177 -14.68 -11.28 -10.24
N ILE A 178 -14.99 -10.98 -8.98
CA ILE A 178 -14.14 -11.26 -7.83
C ILE A 178 -14.87 -12.21 -6.87
N LEU A 179 -14.20 -13.30 -6.49
CA LEU A 179 -14.64 -14.22 -5.46
C LEU A 179 -13.75 -14.11 -4.21
N ILE A 180 -14.36 -13.82 -3.09
CA ILE A 180 -13.70 -13.75 -1.78
C ILE A 180 -14.07 -15.01 -1.00
N ILE A 181 -13.08 -15.76 -0.52
CA ILE A 181 -13.26 -16.89 0.39
C ILE A 181 -12.89 -16.41 1.79
N GLY A 182 -13.89 -16.32 2.66
CA GLY A 182 -13.78 -15.79 4.02
C GLY A 182 -14.44 -14.43 4.20
N GLY A 183 -15.61 -14.41 4.84
CA GLY A 183 -16.38 -13.20 5.19
C GLY A 183 -15.98 -12.58 6.55
N GLY A 184 -14.72 -12.74 6.96
CA GLY A 184 -14.16 -12.09 8.13
C GLY A 184 -14.12 -10.56 7.98
N ASN A 185 -13.43 -9.88 8.91
CA ASN A 185 -13.37 -8.41 8.85
C ASN A 185 -12.61 -7.91 7.61
N ILE A 186 -11.57 -8.62 7.15
CA ILE A 186 -10.84 -8.27 5.93
C ILE A 186 -11.75 -8.40 4.71
N GLY A 187 -12.40 -9.57 4.54
CA GLY A 187 -13.30 -9.82 3.41
C GLY A 187 -14.47 -8.84 3.34
N LEU A 188 -15.10 -8.55 4.49
CA LEU A 188 -16.17 -7.55 4.58
C LEU A 188 -15.69 -6.14 4.21
N ASN A 189 -14.58 -5.68 4.79
CA ASN A 189 -14.04 -4.34 4.47
C ASN A 189 -13.64 -4.23 3.00
N LEU A 190 -13.04 -5.29 2.45
CA LEU A 190 -12.68 -5.32 1.04
C LEU A 190 -13.92 -5.24 0.13
N ALA A 191 -14.96 -6.03 0.42
CA ALA A 191 -16.21 -5.99 -0.35
C ALA A 191 -16.84 -4.59 -0.30
N LYS A 192 -16.94 -3.96 0.89
CA LYS A 192 -17.42 -2.58 1.04
C LYS A 192 -16.62 -1.58 0.19
N ASN A 193 -15.29 -1.69 0.20
CA ASN A 193 -14.43 -0.82 -0.60
C ASN A 193 -14.65 -1.03 -2.10
N LEU A 194 -14.81 -2.29 -2.54
CA LEU A 194 -15.03 -2.62 -3.95
C LEU A 194 -16.40 -2.12 -4.43
N GLU A 195 -17.46 -2.25 -3.63
CA GLU A 195 -18.79 -1.68 -3.95
C GLU A 195 -18.74 -0.15 -4.13
N GLN A 196 -17.90 0.55 -3.35
CA GLN A 196 -17.80 2.00 -3.41
C GLN A 196 -16.91 2.51 -4.54
N SER A 197 -15.87 1.75 -4.91
CA SER A 197 -14.78 2.27 -5.78
C SER A 197 -14.79 1.66 -7.19
N PHE A 198 -15.49 0.54 -7.39
CA PHE A 198 -15.49 -0.21 -8.64
C PHE A 198 -16.93 -0.44 -9.12
N GLU A 199 -17.53 0.53 -9.78
CA GLU A 199 -18.93 0.47 -10.26
C GLU A 199 -19.26 -0.78 -11.09
N SER A 200 -18.27 -1.39 -11.76
CA SER A 200 -18.44 -2.58 -12.59
C SER A 200 -18.11 -3.90 -11.88
N ALA A 201 -17.60 -3.86 -10.64
CA ALA A 201 -17.21 -5.07 -9.93
C ALA A 201 -18.43 -5.90 -9.52
N ARG A 202 -18.34 -7.20 -9.77
CA ARG A 202 -19.28 -8.21 -9.28
C ARG A 202 -18.57 -9.06 -8.25
N VAL A 203 -18.85 -8.79 -6.99
CA VAL A 203 -18.20 -9.45 -5.86
C VAL A 203 -19.11 -10.55 -5.33
N LYS A 204 -18.52 -11.70 -5.04
CA LYS A 204 -19.14 -12.79 -4.28
C LYS A 204 -18.30 -13.12 -3.08
N ILE A 205 -18.91 -13.48 -1.96
CA ILE A 205 -18.23 -13.95 -0.75
C ILE A 205 -18.75 -15.35 -0.40
N ILE A 206 -17.85 -16.30 -0.17
CA ILE A 206 -18.17 -17.58 0.47
C ILE A 206 -17.77 -17.46 1.95
N GLU A 207 -18.72 -17.72 2.83
CA GLU A 207 -18.51 -17.71 4.29
C GLU A 207 -19.09 -18.99 4.92
N LYS A 208 -18.23 -19.69 5.67
CA LYS A 208 -18.57 -20.99 6.27
C LYS A 208 -19.56 -20.86 7.44
N SER A 209 -19.43 -19.82 8.24
CA SER A 209 -20.35 -19.58 9.37
C SER A 209 -21.65 -18.97 8.90
N LYS A 210 -22.78 -19.66 9.09
CA LYS A 210 -24.10 -19.18 8.72
C LYS A 210 -24.44 -17.83 9.36
N THR A 211 -24.21 -17.68 10.66
CA THR A 211 -24.49 -16.44 11.37
C THR A 211 -23.66 -15.27 10.85
N ARG A 212 -22.40 -15.53 10.47
CA ARG A 212 -21.53 -14.52 9.88
C ARG A 212 -21.96 -14.18 8.45
N ALA A 213 -22.35 -15.19 7.64
CA ALA A 213 -22.87 -14.98 6.29
C ALA A 213 -24.12 -14.10 6.29
N GLU A 214 -25.07 -14.38 7.20
CA GLU A 214 -26.27 -13.56 7.39
C GLU A 214 -25.93 -12.12 7.81
N TYR A 215 -24.96 -11.94 8.72
CA TYR A 215 -24.49 -10.61 9.15
C TYR A 215 -23.91 -9.82 7.99
N ILE A 216 -22.95 -10.38 7.25
CA ILE A 216 -22.27 -9.66 6.16
C ILE A 216 -23.22 -9.38 4.98
N ALA A 217 -24.20 -10.27 4.72
CA ALA A 217 -25.21 -10.03 3.70
C ALA A 217 -26.10 -8.81 4.01
N ASN A 218 -26.31 -8.50 5.30
CA ASN A 218 -27.03 -7.29 5.72
C ASN A 218 -26.17 -6.02 5.67
N GLU A 219 -24.85 -6.16 5.68
CA GLU A 219 -23.89 -5.05 5.67
C GLU A 219 -23.48 -4.61 4.25
N LEU A 220 -23.77 -5.41 3.23
CA LEU A 220 -23.39 -5.22 1.84
C LEU A 220 -24.61 -4.96 0.97
N ASN A 221 -24.46 -4.18 -0.11
CA ASN A 221 -25.56 -3.81 -0.99
C ASN A 221 -25.62 -4.67 -2.26
N ASP A 222 -24.49 -4.84 -2.94
CA ASP A 222 -24.39 -5.46 -4.27
C ASP A 222 -23.64 -6.80 -4.27
N THR A 223 -22.96 -7.14 -3.16
CA THR A 223 -22.17 -8.37 -3.03
C THR A 223 -23.06 -9.57 -2.71
N ILE A 224 -22.92 -10.65 -3.47
CA ILE A 224 -23.62 -11.91 -3.22
C ILE A 224 -22.87 -12.70 -2.15
N VAL A 225 -23.57 -13.10 -1.09
CA VAL A 225 -23.00 -13.92 -0.01
C VAL A 225 -23.54 -15.34 -0.10
N ILE A 226 -22.63 -16.31 -0.17
CA ILE A 226 -22.90 -17.75 -0.23
C ILE A 226 -22.46 -18.36 1.09
N ASN A 227 -23.35 -19.10 1.74
CA ASN A 227 -22.99 -19.82 2.97
C ASN A 227 -22.51 -21.23 2.63
N GLY A 228 -21.22 -21.50 2.83
CA GLY A 228 -20.61 -22.80 2.54
C GLY A 228 -19.12 -22.82 2.85
N ASP A 229 -18.53 -23.99 2.73
CA ASP A 229 -17.09 -24.17 2.86
C ASP A 229 -16.39 -23.92 1.49
N GLY A 230 -15.48 -22.95 1.43
CA GLY A 230 -14.74 -22.63 0.20
C GLY A 230 -13.77 -23.72 -0.28
N LEU A 231 -13.60 -24.81 0.47
CA LEU A 231 -12.87 -26.00 0.06
C LEU A 231 -13.76 -27.05 -0.65
N GLU A 232 -15.07 -26.87 -0.64
CA GLU A 232 -16.01 -27.78 -1.27
C GLU A 232 -16.27 -27.38 -2.74
N GLU A 233 -16.12 -28.34 -3.65
CA GLU A 233 -16.30 -28.14 -5.09
C GLU A 233 -17.70 -27.65 -5.44
N ASP A 234 -18.74 -28.20 -4.81
CA ASP A 234 -20.12 -27.81 -5.04
C ASP A 234 -20.38 -26.34 -4.69
N VAL A 235 -19.77 -25.85 -3.61
CA VAL A 235 -19.86 -24.44 -3.17
C VAL A 235 -19.13 -23.51 -4.14
N LEU A 236 -17.96 -23.92 -4.63
CA LEU A 236 -17.23 -23.17 -5.66
C LEU A 236 -18.00 -23.11 -6.98
N ASN A 237 -18.70 -24.21 -7.35
CA ASN A 237 -19.56 -24.26 -8.52
C ASN A 237 -20.80 -23.36 -8.36
N GLU A 238 -21.42 -23.33 -7.17
CA GLU A 238 -22.51 -22.39 -6.84
C GLU A 238 -22.06 -20.93 -7.01
N ALA A 239 -20.82 -20.62 -6.64
CA ALA A 239 -20.22 -19.31 -6.86
C ALA A 239 -19.95 -19.01 -8.35
N ASN A 240 -20.18 -19.94 -9.28
CA ASN A 240 -19.81 -19.87 -10.70
C ASN A 240 -18.32 -19.58 -10.90
N LEU A 241 -17.45 -20.41 -10.30
CA LEU A 241 -16.01 -20.25 -10.35
C LEU A 241 -15.46 -20.04 -11.77
N ASP A 242 -16.05 -20.69 -12.78
CA ASP A 242 -15.63 -20.56 -14.18
C ASP A 242 -15.72 -19.13 -14.73
N GLU A 243 -16.66 -18.35 -14.22
CA GLU A 243 -16.82 -16.95 -14.63
C GLU A 243 -15.97 -15.96 -13.83
N VAL A 244 -15.43 -16.39 -12.68
CA VAL A 244 -14.62 -15.54 -11.81
C VAL A 244 -13.28 -15.24 -12.48
N GLU A 245 -12.76 -14.04 -12.31
CA GLU A 245 -11.46 -13.60 -12.84
C GLU A 245 -10.36 -13.62 -11.76
N THR A 246 -10.74 -13.25 -10.52
CA THR A 246 -9.80 -13.27 -9.36
C THR A 246 -10.46 -13.93 -8.16
N VAL A 247 -9.71 -14.81 -7.50
CA VAL A 247 -10.09 -15.46 -6.24
C VAL A 247 -9.16 -14.98 -5.12
N LEU A 248 -9.77 -14.55 -4.02
CA LEU A 248 -9.11 -14.04 -2.83
C LEU A 248 -9.39 -14.97 -1.65
N ALA A 249 -8.38 -15.69 -1.18
CA ALA A 249 -8.48 -16.55 0.00
C ALA A 249 -8.08 -15.75 1.24
N LEU A 250 -9.08 -15.31 2.02
CA LEU A 250 -8.96 -14.37 3.15
C LEU A 250 -9.50 -14.94 4.47
N THR A 251 -9.42 -16.24 4.64
CA THR A 251 -9.80 -16.88 5.90
C THR A 251 -8.75 -16.63 6.99
N ASN A 252 -9.05 -17.04 8.23
CA ASN A 252 -8.08 -16.96 9.33
C ASN A 252 -7.07 -18.11 9.34
N ASP A 253 -7.21 -19.08 8.44
CA ASP A 253 -6.36 -20.27 8.34
C ASP A 253 -5.49 -20.20 7.10
N ASP A 254 -4.17 -20.20 7.29
CA ASP A 254 -3.19 -20.10 6.21
C ASP A 254 -3.23 -21.33 5.30
N GLU A 255 -3.43 -22.52 5.89
CA GLU A 255 -3.49 -23.78 5.16
C GLU A 255 -4.74 -23.83 4.26
N ASP A 256 -5.91 -23.38 4.77
CA ASP A 256 -7.12 -23.25 3.97
C ASP A 256 -6.91 -22.25 2.82
N ASN A 257 -6.27 -21.11 3.07
CA ASN A 257 -6.01 -20.10 2.05
C ASN A 257 -5.09 -20.62 0.93
N LEU A 258 -4.06 -21.39 1.28
CA LEU A 258 -3.21 -22.07 0.29
C LEU A 258 -3.99 -23.14 -0.48
N MET A 259 -4.79 -23.97 0.22
CA MET A 259 -5.54 -25.05 -0.39
C MET A 259 -6.60 -24.53 -1.36
N VAL A 260 -7.34 -23.50 -1.00
CA VAL A 260 -8.28 -22.81 -1.90
C VAL A 260 -7.59 -22.42 -3.20
N SER A 261 -6.42 -21.77 -3.11
CA SER A 261 -5.66 -21.34 -4.30
C SER A 261 -5.27 -22.49 -5.21
N VAL A 262 -4.87 -23.64 -4.61
CA VAL A 262 -4.56 -24.88 -5.36
C VAL A 262 -5.79 -25.48 -6.02
N LEU A 263 -6.92 -25.52 -5.31
CA LEU A 263 -8.20 -26.03 -5.86
C LEU A 263 -8.69 -25.17 -7.03
N VAL A 264 -8.60 -23.84 -6.91
CA VAL A 264 -8.96 -22.90 -7.98
C VAL A 264 -8.14 -23.15 -9.23
N GLU A 265 -6.82 -23.29 -9.12
CA GLU A 265 -5.94 -23.59 -10.27
C GLU A 265 -6.27 -24.94 -10.92
N LYS A 266 -6.72 -25.91 -10.11
CA LYS A 266 -7.09 -27.23 -10.59
C LYS A 266 -8.44 -27.24 -11.32
N PHE A 267 -9.44 -26.58 -10.76
CA PHE A 267 -10.81 -26.61 -11.28
C PHE A 267 -11.01 -25.60 -12.41
N SER A 268 -10.39 -24.44 -12.34
CA SER A 268 -10.57 -23.37 -13.33
C SER A 268 -9.25 -22.63 -13.58
N LYS A 269 -8.56 -23.03 -14.66
CA LYS A 269 -7.26 -22.47 -15.03
C LYS A 269 -7.32 -20.98 -15.40
N ASN A 270 -6.18 -20.31 -15.27
CA ASN A 270 -5.99 -18.91 -15.64
C ASN A 270 -6.79 -17.90 -14.78
N LYS A 271 -7.08 -18.24 -13.54
CA LYS A 271 -7.61 -17.28 -12.56
C LYS A 271 -6.45 -16.67 -11.78
N ARG A 272 -6.52 -15.37 -11.52
CA ARG A 272 -5.61 -14.76 -10.57
C ARG A 272 -5.98 -15.20 -9.16
N THR A 273 -5.00 -15.66 -8.40
CA THR A 273 -5.20 -16.11 -7.02
C THR A 273 -4.39 -15.25 -6.05
N MET A 274 -5.02 -14.83 -4.97
CA MET A 274 -4.37 -14.09 -3.90
C MET A 274 -4.69 -14.75 -2.56
N ALA A 275 -3.68 -15.01 -1.74
CA ALA A 275 -3.84 -15.69 -0.45
C ALA A 275 -3.29 -14.86 0.71
N LEU A 276 -4.07 -14.73 1.78
CA LEU A 276 -3.63 -14.14 3.04
C LEU A 276 -2.79 -15.16 3.81
N ILE A 277 -1.56 -14.80 4.16
CA ILE A 277 -0.62 -15.70 4.85
C ILE A 277 0.02 -15.00 6.04
N ASN A 278 -0.20 -15.55 7.23
CA ASN A 278 0.37 -15.05 8.48
C ASN A 278 1.73 -15.66 8.79
N LYS A 279 2.00 -16.91 8.33
CA LYS A 279 3.24 -17.65 8.59
C LYS A 279 4.30 -17.33 7.52
N PRO A 280 5.44 -16.67 7.86
CA PRO A 280 6.43 -16.22 6.86
C PRO A 280 6.98 -17.35 5.99
N ASN A 281 7.16 -18.52 6.57
CA ASN A 281 7.75 -19.66 5.87
C ASN A 281 6.89 -20.17 4.70
N TYR A 282 5.60 -19.85 4.69
CA TYR A 282 4.70 -20.28 3.61
C TYR A 282 4.91 -19.47 2.32
N SER A 283 5.56 -18.32 2.40
CA SER A 283 5.95 -17.56 1.19
C SER A 283 6.86 -18.37 0.25
N LEU A 284 7.61 -19.32 0.78
CA LEU A 284 8.44 -20.23 -0.02
C LEU A 284 7.62 -21.17 -0.92
N LEU A 285 6.34 -21.37 -0.59
CA LEU A 285 5.44 -22.26 -1.35
C LEU A 285 4.75 -21.53 -2.52
N GLN A 286 4.81 -20.20 -2.59
CA GLN A 286 4.07 -19.39 -3.56
C GLN A 286 4.25 -19.88 -5.00
N SER A 287 5.48 -19.97 -5.48
CA SER A 287 5.77 -20.38 -6.85
C SER A 287 5.45 -21.84 -7.11
N SER A 288 5.66 -22.72 -6.11
CA SER A 288 5.36 -24.16 -6.23
C SER A 288 3.87 -24.43 -6.31
N LEU A 289 3.05 -23.63 -5.62
CA LEU A 289 1.59 -23.70 -5.60
C LEU A 289 0.93 -22.81 -6.66
N LYS A 290 1.74 -22.07 -7.44
CA LYS A 290 1.28 -21.14 -8.49
C LYS A 290 0.30 -20.08 -7.98
N ILE A 291 0.54 -19.55 -6.79
CA ILE A 291 -0.25 -18.45 -6.22
C ILE A 291 0.34 -17.14 -6.76
N ASP A 292 -0.52 -16.30 -7.38
CA ASP A 292 -0.04 -15.07 -8.01
C ASP A 292 0.43 -14.05 -6.97
N ASP A 293 -0.35 -13.85 -5.91
CA ASP A 293 -0.03 -12.87 -4.87
C ASP A 293 -0.19 -13.48 -3.46
N LEU A 294 0.82 -13.28 -2.62
CA LEU A 294 0.69 -13.49 -1.18
C LEU A 294 0.52 -12.15 -0.46
N ILE A 295 -0.38 -12.12 0.50
CA ILE A 295 -0.70 -10.96 1.30
C ILE A 295 -0.20 -11.20 2.72
N ASP A 296 0.83 -10.44 3.15
CA ASP A 296 1.36 -10.48 4.52
C ASP A 296 0.72 -9.37 5.38
N PRO A 297 -0.17 -9.72 6.31
CA PRO A 297 -0.86 -8.73 7.15
C PRO A 297 0.08 -7.94 8.08
N ARG A 298 1.23 -8.53 8.42
CA ARG A 298 2.20 -7.88 9.33
C ARG A 298 2.90 -6.72 8.64
N MET A 299 3.31 -6.91 7.37
CA MET A 299 3.98 -5.86 6.61
C MET A 299 3.06 -4.67 6.39
N ASN A 300 1.77 -4.91 6.12
CA ASN A 300 0.77 -3.85 6.00
C ASN A 300 0.62 -3.04 7.31
N THR A 301 0.56 -3.73 8.45
CA THR A 301 0.47 -3.08 9.77
C THR A 301 1.73 -2.26 10.09
N VAL A 302 2.91 -2.82 9.84
CA VAL A 302 4.19 -2.12 10.06
C VAL A 302 4.29 -0.87 9.18
N SER A 303 3.97 -0.99 7.90
CA SER A 303 3.96 0.16 6.97
C SER A 303 2.99 1.25 7.41
N SER A 304 1.80 0.88 7.89
CA SER A 304 0.81 1.84 8.40
C SER A 304 1.31 2.58 9.65
N ILE A 305 2.02 1.89 10.56
CA ILE A 305 2.62 2.54 11.74
C ILE A 305 3.74 3.49 11.31
N LEU A 306 4.63 3.06 10.41
CA LEU A 306 5.79 3.85 9.99
C LEU A 306 5.41 5.17 9.33
N LYS A 307 4.30 5.24 8.61
CA LYS A 307 3.74 6.50 8.08
C LYS A 307 3.57 7.58 9.17
N HIS A 308 3.29 7.19 10.40
CA HIS A 308 3.03 8.11 11.50
C HIS A 308 4.25 8.33 12.41
N VAL A 309 5.39 7.66 12.15
CA VAL A 309 6.60 7.82 12.96
C VAL A 309 7.38 9.09 12.59
N HIS A 310 7.30 9.52 11.34
CA HIS A 310 8.02 10.70 10.88
C HIS A 310 7.54 11.98 11.56
N LYS A 311 8.48 12.94 11.72
CA LYS A 311 8.20 14.28 12.25
C LYS A 311 7.98 15.25 11.09
N GLY A 312 7.00 16.12 11.23
CA GLY A 312 6.81 17.31 10.43
C GLY A 312 5.95 17.21 9.17
N THR A 313 6.34 17.85 8.05
CA THR A 313 5.59 17.92 6.79
C THR A 313 5.70 16.66 5.93
N ILE A 314 6.25 15.56 6.44
CA ILE A 314 6.16 14.27 5.78
C ILE A 314 4.74 13.74 6.00
N GLU A 315 3.94 13.77 4.94
CA GLU A 315 2.54 13.37 5.00
C GLU A 315 2.37 11.86 4.82
N ASP A 316 3.16 11.25 3.93
CA ASP A 316 3.14 9.82 3.69
C ASP A 316 4.55 9.28 3.41
N ALA A 317 4.79 8.01 3.74
CA ALA A 317 6.06 7.33 3.51
C ALA A 317 5.86 5.85 3.20
N TYR A 318 6.66 5.34 2.28
CA TYR A 318 6.73 3.92 1.93
C TYR A 318 8.16 3.43 2.04
N THR A 319 8.38 2.37 2.82
CA THR A 319 9.71 1.82 3.07
C THR A 319 10.10 0.75 2.05
N ILE A 320 11.33 0.83 1.58
CA ILE A 320 11.94 -0.10 0.64
C ILE A 320 13.13 -0.79 1.31
N LEU A 321 13.35 -2.06 1.01
CA LEU A 321 14.48 -2.85 1.47
C LEU A 321 14.65 -2.80 3.00
N ASN A 322 13.63 -3.26 3.74
CA ASN A 322 13.60 -3.28 5.21
C ASN A 322 13.86 -1.91 5.87
N GLY A 323 13.48 -0.81 5.20
CA GLY A 323 13.64 0.55 5.71
C GLY A 323 15.01 1.18 5.45
N GLU A 324 15.81 0.63 4.54
CA GLU A 324 17.07 1.26 4.11
C GLU A 324 16.80 2.48 3.22
N TYR A 325 15.76 2.43 2.41
CA TYR A 325 15.27 3.54 1.59
C TYR A 325 13.80 3.81 1.86
N GLU A 326 13.38 5.03 1.62
CA GLU A 326 12.00 5.46 1.76
C GLU A 326 11.58 6.33 0.57
N VAL A 327 10.36 6.12 0.08
CA VAL A 327 9.67 7.08 -0.79
C VAL A 327 8.77 7.91 0.10
N ILE A 328 8.92 9.22 0.03
CA ILE A 328 8.34 10.17 0.96
C ILE A 328 7.53 11.19 0.18
N GLU A 329 6.39 11.59 0.74
CA GLU A 329 5.61 12.74 0.34
C GLU A 329 5.88 13.92 1.29
N ALA A 330 6.23 15.06 0.74
CA ALA A 330 6.50 16.27 1.51
C ALA A 330 6.06 17.54 0.78
N ASP A 331 5.47 18.47 1.52
CA ASP A 331 5.05 19.76 0.97
C ASP A 331 6.15 20.82 1.02
N ILE A 332 6.23 21.64 -0.03
CA ILE A 332 7.07 22.83 -0.06
C ILE A 332 6.34 23.99 0.64
N ILE A 333 6.82 24.34 1.83
CA ILE A 333 6.31 25.47 2.61
C ILE A 333 7.17 26.74 2.42
N GLU A 334 6.72 27.87 2.89
CA GLU A 334 7.43 29.18 2.74
C GLU A 334 8.86 29.18 3.27
N THR A 335 9.14 28.38 4.29
CA THR A 335 10.46 28.26 4.93
C THR A 335 11.37 27.23 4.26
N SER A 336 10.89 26.49 3.24
CA SER A 336 11.67 25.49 2.55
C SER A 336 12.87 26.08 1.82
N GLU A 337 14.03 25.44 1.96
CA GLU A 337 15.25 25.84 1.24
C GLU A 337 15.15 25.66 -0.28
N LEU A 338 14.19 24.88 -0.74
CA LEU A 338 13.98 24.57 -2.16
C LEU A 338 13.18 25.66 -2.90
N ILE A 339 12.42 26.49 -2.16
CA ILE A 339 11.52 27.49 -2.78
C ILE A 339 12.28 28.41 -3.75
N ASN A 340 11.71 28.62 -4.93
CA ASN A 340 12.29 29.44 -6.02
C ASN A 340 13.66 28.96 -6.55
N LYS A 341 14.14 27.79 -6.13
CA LYS A 341 15.35 27.15 -6.68
C LYS A 341 15.00 26.23 -7.84
N LYS A 342 15.90 26.14 -8.82
CA LYS A 342 15.84 25.08 -9.83
C LYS A 342 16.28 23.75 -9.24
N LEU A 343 15.71 22.65 -9.73
CA LEU A 343 16.10 21.31 -9.28
C LEU A 343 17.62 21.06 -9.41
N LYS A 344 18.24 21.51 -10.51
CA LYS A 344 19.71 21.39 -10.71
C LYS A 344 20.55 22.18 -9.71
N ASP A 345 19.99 23.23 -9.12
CA ASP A 345 20.65 24.16 -8.19
C ASP A 345 20.26 23.85 -6.71
N SER A 346 19.53 22.79 -6.47
CA SER A 346 19.01 22.41 -5.13
C SER A 346 20.03 21.70 -4.24
N ASN A 347 21.21 21.35 -4.79
CA ASN A 347 22.29 20.61 -4.09
C ASN A 347 21.81 19.32 -3.39
N LEU A 348 20.86 18.60 -4.01
CA LEU A 348 20.37 17.32 -3.48
C LEU A 348 21.51 16.28 -3.47
N PRO A 349 21.71 15.57 -2.36
CA PRO A 349 22.60 14.41 -2.32
C PRO A 349 22.26 13.37 -3.38
N ASP A 350 23.25 12.58 -3.80
CA ASP A 350 23.08 11.52 -4.80
C ASP A 350 22.09 10.43 -4.35
N GLU A 351 21.86 10.29 -3.06
CA GLU A 351 20.95 9.36 -2.40
C GLU A 351 19.49 9.86 -2.34
N ILE A 352 19.23 11.10 -2.77
CA ILE A 352 17.90 11.68 -2.83
C ILE A 352 17.50 11.86 -4.30
N ARG A 353 16.27 11.44 -4.66
CA ARG A 353 15.71 11.58 -6.01
C ARG A 353 14.29 12.11 -5.95
N ILE A 354 14.04 13.24 -6.58
CA ILE A 354 12.68 13.72 -6.81
C ILE A 354 12.07 12.87 -7.94
N GLY A 355 10.96 12.20 -7.63
CA GLY A 355 10.24 11.32 -8.56
C GLY A 355 9.13 12.03 -9.29
N ALA A 356 8.26 12.74 -8.56
CA ALA A 356 7.16 13.50 -9.11
C ALA A 356 6.81 14.70 -8.23
N ILE A 357 6.11 15.65 -8.79
CA ILE A 357 5.61 16.83 -8.11
C ILE A 357 4.14 17.02 -8.48
N LEU A 358 3.30 17.28 -7.49
CA LEU A 358 1.94 17.74 -7.69
C LEU A 358 1.90 19.25 -7.51
N ARG A 359 1.41 19.98 -8.52
CA ARG A 359 1.12 21.42 -8.48
C ARG A 359 -0.21 21.70 -9.15
N ASP A 360 -1.11 22.38 -8.48
CA ASP A 360 -2.42 22.76 -9.03
C ASP A 360 -3.13 21.58 -9.72
N ASP A 361 -3.22 20.44 -9.04
CA ASP A 361 -3.80 19.20 -9.53
C ASP A 361 -3.08 18.54 -10.74
N LYS A 362 -1.91 19.03 -11.11
CA LYS A 362 -1.13 18.49 -12.23
C LYS A 362 0.10 17.74 -11.71
N VAL A 363 0.23 16.49 -12.12
CA VAL A 363 1.43 15.70 -11.86
C VAL A 363 2.51 16.05 -12.88
N ILE A 364 3.68 16.40 -12.38
CA ILE A 364 4.85 16.83 -13.15
C ILE A 364 6.00 15.87 -12.83
N ILE A 365 6.57 15.24 -13.86
CA ILE A 365 7.88 14.59 -13.73
C ILE A 365 8.94 15.66 -13.85
N PRO A 366 9.72 15.93 -12.80
CA PRO A 366 10.60 17.09 -12.77
C PRO A 366 11.79 16.94 -13.72
N TYR A 367 12.20 18.06 -14.29
CA TYR A 367 13.39 18.18 -15.12
C TYR A 367 14.38 19.17 -14.48
N SER A 368 15.62 19.20 -14.93
CA SER A 368 16.71 19.96 -14.28
C SER A 368 16.43 21.45 -14.04
N ASP A 369 15.66 22.09 -14.94
CA ASP A 369 15.29 23.51 -14.83
C ASP A 369 13.94 23.75 -14.13
N TYR A 370 13.30 22.70 -13.55
CA TYR A 370 12.08 22.87 -12.78
C TYR A 370 12.34 23.76 -11.56
N ILE A 371 11.45 24.77 -11.34
CA ILE A 371 11.54 25.70 -10.23
C ILE A 371 10.46 25.33 -9.20
N PHE A 372 10.90 25.04 -7.98
CA PHE A 372 9.99 24.71 -6.88
C PHE A 372 9.21 25.96 -6.42
N SER A 373 7.94 25.76 -6.10
CA SER A 373 7.05 26.79 -5.57
C SER A 373 6.40 26.34 -4.26
N LYS A 374 5.92 27.30 -3.49
CA LYS A 374 5.06 27.04 -2.33
C LYS A 374 3.87 26.18 -2.74
N ASN A 375 3.49 25.26 -1.88
CA ASN A 375 2.40 24.29 -2.06
C ASN A 375 2.65 23.24 -3.18
N ASP A 376 3.89 23.06 -3.64
CA ASP A 376 4.24 21.87 -4.37
C ASP A 376 4.26 20.70 -3.40
N THR A 377 3.52 19.62 -3.69
CA THR A 377 3.68 18.34 -3.01
C THR A 377 4.70 17.51 -3.77
N VAL A 378 5.76 17.11 -3.13
CA VAL A 378 6.90 16.43 -3.75
C VAL A 378 6.95 14.99 -3.30
N VAL A 379 6.97 14.05 -4.24
CA VAL A 379 7.26 12.63 -3.99
C VAL A 379 8.71 12.35 -4.33
N LEU A 380 9.48 11.93 -3.34
CA LEU A 380 10.92 11.72 -3.46
C LEU A 380 11.37 10.40 -2.84
N LEU A 381 12.44 9.84 -3.37
CA LEU A 381 13.19 8.74 -2.77
C LEU A 381 14.32 9.30 -1.91
N SER A 382 14.52 8.76 -0.73
CA SER A 382 15.65 9.07 0.15
C SER A 382 16.21 7.81 0.77
N LYS A 383 17.53 7.76 0.94
CA LYS A 383 18.15 6.79 1.84
C LYS A 383 17.88 7.21 3.29
N ARG A 384 17.69 6.26 4.18
CA ARG A 384 17.28 6.52 5.57
C ARG A 384 18.24 7.44 6.32
N ASP A 385 19.54 7.33 6.08
CA ASP A 385 20.56 8.19 6.70
C ASP A 385 20.49 9.65 6.20
N GLN A 386 19.81 9.92 5.08
CA GLN A 386 19.59 11.25 4.52
C GLN A 386 18.24 11.90 4.94
N LEU A 387 17.42 11.21 5.73
CA LEU A 387 16.12 11.76 6.21
C LEU A 387 16.29 13.10 6.94
N PRO A 388 17.26 13.30 7.84
CA PRO A 388 17.48 14.61 8.47
C PRO A 388 17.79 15.72 7.45
N THR A 389 18.45 15.39 6.34
CA THR A 389 18.71 16.34 5.25
C THR A 389 17.42 16.70 4.54
N VAL A 390 16.55 15.71 4.26
CA VAL A 390 15.21 15.94 3.67
C VAL A 390 14.40 16.84 4.60
N GLU A 391 14.26 16.48 5.87
CA GLU A 391 13.54 17.28 6.86
C GLU A 391 14.01 18.74 6.91
N ASN A 392 15.32 18.97 6.86
CA ASN A 392 15.89 20.32 6.83
C ASN A 392 15.58 21.07 5.53
N MET A 393 15.64 20.41 4.37
CA MET A 393 15.39 21.01 3.06
C MET A 393 13.92 21.43 2.89
N PHE A 394 13.02 20.62 3.38
CA PHE A 394 11.57 20.92 3.36
C PHE A 394 11.15 21.82 4.53
N ARG A 395 12.05 22.09 5.44
CA ARG A 395 11.93 22.80 6.73
C ARG A 395 10.53 22.85 7.29
N ILE A 396 10.42 21.98 8.24
CA ILE A 396 9.46 22.01 9.30
C ILE A 396 10.01 22.97 10.36
N SER A 397 9.31 24.05 10.63
CA SER A 397 9.56 24.82 11.85
C SER A 397 9.31 23.90 13.04
N SER A 398 10.36 23.44 13.69
CA SER A 398 10.25 22.93 15.05
C SER A 398 9.85 24.14 15.92
N ILE A 399 8.53 24.26 16.19
CA ILE A 399 8.00 25.08 17.28
C ILE A 399 8.04 24.25 18.54
#